data_6cbcb4dfdc6dcf6d625befc664b4d3af
#
_entry.id   6cbcb4dfdc6dcf6d625befc664b4d3af
#
_cell.length_a   1.000
_cell.length_b   1.000
_cell.length_c   1.000
_cell.angle_alpha   90.00
_cell.angle_beta   90.00
_cell.angle_gamma   90.00
#
_symmetry.space_group_name_H-M   'P 1'
#
loop_
_entity.id
_entity.type
_entity.pdbx_description
1 polymer ?
#
loop_
_entity_poly.entity_id
_entity_poly.type
_entity_poly.pdbx_seq_one_letter_code
_entity_poly.pdbx_strand_id
1 'polypeptide(L)'
;VAPDGAACDEWERTLDPLPVGIALDCPPVPDEEDEDTERPVTLYYIGLCKDAFRGRLHEDAAFYYLRGSETFAALRAAVLALGDICGRTVIAELTLEDDEGHLADGTDVRAAIGVLQRIGVTTVILRARSMEELSEALEKTAPYARLSLGVCVPSAWIDENLPFYNTEIVVPAEGDNVSALLRALDEKADCRSIVRDHDDFILAPDGTNAHFIDPTIDISDEIECGPRLGEDLLEAEDDSGAFKLVLETEDDLVALEECRYMISRPICLCAENADLLEKGLRVFPGLALYDGTWEQPDEVVHYWERK
;
A
#
# COMPACT_ATOMS: atom_id res chain seq x y z
N VAL A 1 18.02 10.11 -4.57
CA VAL A 1 16.75 10.56 -5.15
C VAL A 1 16.81 12.06 -5.37
N ALA A 2 16.52 12.51 -6.60
CA ALA A 2 16.55 13.92 -6.95
C ALA A 2 15.29 14.65 -6.40
N PRO A 3 15.40 15.91 -5.97
CA PRO A 3 14.26 16.66 -5.46
C PRO A 3 13.27 17.09 -6.56
N ASP A 4 13.72 17.24 -7.78
CA ASP A 4 12.93 17.66 -8.95
C ASP A 4 13.55 17.19 -10.26
N GLY A 5 12.88 17.47 -11.40
CA GLY A 5 13.34 17.07 -12.72
C GLY A 5 14.65 17.71 -13.15
N ALA A 6 14.91 18.99 -12.79
CA ALA A 6 16.15 19.65 -13.15
C ALA A 6 17.37 19.03 -12.44
N ALA A 7 17.20 18.67 -11.15
CA ALA A 7 18.22 17.94 -10.41
C ALA A 7 18.35 16.50 -10.92
N CYS A 8 17.28 15.89 -11.45
CA CYS A 8 17.32 14.57 -12.07
C CYS A 8 18.27 14.57 -13.28
N ASP A 9 18.12 15.52 -14.21
CA ASP A 9 18.99 15.66 -15.39
C ASP A 9 20.46 15.87 -15.04
N GLU A 10 20.73 16.69 -14.02
CA GLU A 10 22.10 16.95 -13.59
C GLU A 10 22.72 15.70 -12.96
N TRP A 11 21.96 15.00 -12.11
CA TRP A 11 22.45 13.82 -11.41
C TRP A 11 22.60 12.64 -12.33
N GLU A 12 21.70 12.45 -13.31
CA GLU A 12 21.83 11.40 -14.32
C GLU A 12 23.14 11.53 -15.09
N ARG A 13 23.47 12.74 -15.56
CA ARG A 13 24.74 13.00 -16.24
C ARG A 13 25.97 12.80 -15.35
N THR A 14 25.82 13.02 -14.03
CA THR A 14 26.94 12.96 -13.08
C THR A 14 27.14 11.55 -12.51
N LEU A 15 26.04 10.81 -12.33
CA LEU A 15 26.01 9.52 -11.63
C LEU A 15 25.90 8.33 -12.60
N ASP A 16 25.88 8.56 -13.93
CA ASP A 16 25.84 7.46 -14.90
C ASP A 16 26.94 6.41 -14.57
N PRO A 17 26.58 5.11 -14.46
CA PRO A 17 25.30 4.46 -14.87
C PRO A 17 24.27 4.26 -13.74
N LEU A 18 24.31 4.99 -12.65
CA LEU A 18 23.39 4.80 -11.51
C LEU A 18 21.99 5.34 -11.83
N PRO A 19 20.92 4.59 -11.53
CA PRO A 19 19.56 5.07 -11.75
C PRO A 19 19.23 6.23 -10.82
N VAL A 20 18.64 7.30 -11.36
CA VAL A 20 18.19 8.47 -10.64
C VAL A 20 16.66 8.49 -10.60
N GLY A 21 16.08 8.68 -9.43
CA GLY A 21 14.64 8.83 -9.24
C GLY A 21 14.26 10.17 -8.62
N ILE A 22 12.97 10.48 -8.60
CA ILE A 22 12.42 11.71 -8.06
C ILE A 22 11.59 11.41 -6.81
N ALA A 23 11.80 12.21 -5.75
CA ALA A 23 10.95 12.16 -4.57
C ALA A 23 9.64 12.93 -4.82
N LEU A 24 8.53 12.30 -4.47
CA LEU A 24 7.20 12.90 -4.48
C LEU A 24 6.63 12.83 -3.06
N ASP A 25 6.28 13.98 -2.52
CA ASP A 25 5.57 14.04 -1.25
C ASP A 25 4.07 13.88 -1.54
N CYS A 26 3.37 13.05 -0.76
CA CYS A 26 1.93 12.92 -0.85
C CYS A 26 1.28 14.27 -0.50
N PRO A 27 0.30 14.75 -1.28
CA PRO A 27 -0.45 15.95 -0.91
C PRO A 27 -1.16 15.75 0.43
N PRO A 28 -1.43 16.82 1.19
CA PRO A 28 -2.25 16.71 2.39
C PRO A 28 -3.66 16.19 2.02
N VAL A 29 -4.23 15.40 2.91
CA VAL A 29 -5.64 14.98 2.78
C VAL A 29 -6.52 16.21 3.01
N PRO A 30 -7.53 16.48 2.15
CA PRO A 30 -8.46 17.59 2.36
C PRO A 30 -9.19 17.49 3.69
N ASP A 31 -9.49 18.63 4.31
CA ASP A 31 -10.35 18.68 5.49
C ASP A 31 -11.79 18.33 5.10
N GLU A 32 -12.55 17.70 5.99
CA GLU A 32 -13.94 17.27 5.76
C GLU A 32 -14.88 18.41 5.32
N GLU A 33 -14.54 19.67 5.63
CA GLU A 33 -15.32 20.88 5.25
C GLU A 33 -15.20 21.21 3.76
N ASP A 34 -14.17 20.71 3.08
CA ASP A 34 -13.93 20.96 1.63
C ASP A 34 -14.53 19.85 0.73
N GLU A 35 -15.21 18.86 1.32
CA GLU A 35 -15.69 17.70 0.60
C GLU A 35 -17.03 17.95 -0.11
N ASP A 36 -17.05 17.66 -1.41
CA ASP A 36 -18.27 17.48 -2.18
C ASP A 36 -18.87 16.12 -1.78
N THR A 37 -19.85 16.15 -0.89
CA THR A 37 -20.49 14.95 -0.28
C THR A 37 -21.14 13.99 -1.30
N GLU A 38 -21.16 14.34 -2.58
CA GLU A 38 -21.70 13.49 -3.66
C GLU A 38 -20.66 12.52 -4.26
N ARG A 39 -19.40 12.54 -3.79
CA ARG A 39 -18.33 11.69 -4.33
C ARG A 39 -17.52 11.05 -3.23
N PRO A 40 -17.05 9.79 -3.44
CA PRO A 40 -16.09 9.18 -2.53
C PRO A 40 -14.82 10.03 -2.38
N VAL A 41 -14.44 10.31 -1.14
CA VAL A 41 -13.26 11.11 -0.79
C VAL A 41 -11.99 10.52 -1.39
N THR A 42 -11.87 9.20 -1.38
CA THR A 42 -10.73 8.49 -1.99
C THR A 42 -10.60 8.80 -3.48
N LEU A 43 -11.68 8.79 -4.26
CA LEU A 43 -11.63 9.10 -5.70
C LEU A 43 -11.29 10.57 -5.96
N TYR A 44 -11.80 11.48 -5.13
CA TYR A 44 -11.44 12.90 -5.19
C TYR A 44 -9.95 13.09 -4.89
N TYR A 45 -9.44 12.48 -3.83
CA TYR A 45 -8.04 12.58 -3.45
C TYR A 45 -7.08 11.97 -4.48
N ILE A 46 -7.45 10.88 -5.15
CA ILE A 46 -6.71 10.35 -6.31
C ILE A 46 -6.58 11.43 -7.39
N GLY A 47 -7.65 12.19 -7.67
CA GLY A 47 -7.62 13.31 -8.60
C GLY A 47 -6.64 14.40 -8.20
N LEU A 48 -6.65 14.82 -6.93
CA LEU A 48 -5.71 15.81 -6.39
C LEU A 48 -4.25 15.34 -6.51
N CYS A 49 -3.99 14.08 -6.19
CA CYS A 49 -2.65 13.49 -6.34
C CYS A 49 -2.18 13.52 -7.80
N LYS A 50 -3.04 13.18 -8.77
CA LYS A 50 -2.72 13.26 -10.20
C LYS A 50 -2.32 14.68 -10.61
N ASP A 51 -3.07 15.67 -10.17
CA ASP A 51 -2.79 17.07 -10.50
C ASP A 51 -1.48 17.55 -9.87
N ALA A 52 -1.22 17.17 -8.61
CA ALA A 52 0.02 17.51 -7.91
C ALA A 52 1.25 16.87 -8.57
N PHE A 53 1.12 15.63 -9.03
CA PHE A 53 2.26 14.88 -9.59
C PHE A 53 2.57 15.23 -11.05
N ARG A 54 1.58 15.54 -11.89
CA ARG A 54 1.78 15.82 -13.33
C ARG A 54 2.90 16.82 -13.62
N GLY A 55 3.00 17.88 -12.82
CA GLY A 55 4.04 18.91 -12.98
C GLY A 55 5.42 18.47 -12.48
N ARG A 56 5.53 17.32 -11.83
CA ARG A 56 6.77 16.78 -11.25
C ARG A 56 7.27 15.51 -11.94
N LEU A 57 6.51 15.00 -12.91
CA LEU A 57 6.96 13.86 -13.71
C LEU A 57 8.08 14.26 -14.65
N HIS A 58 9.05 13.38 -14.82
CA HIS A 58 10.20 13.57 -15.70
C HIS A 58 10.47 12.30 -16.52
N GLU A 59 10.75 12.47 -17.81
CA GLU A 59 10.93 11.34 -18.72
C GLU A 59 12.15 10.47 -18.43
N ASP A 60 13.20 11.06 -17.84
CA ASP A 60 14.45 10.38 -17.52
C ASP A 60 14.47 9.81 -16.09
N ALA A 61 13.44 10.06 -15.28
CA ALA A 61 13.34 9.46 -13.95
C ALA A 61 13.24 7.92 -14.05
N ALA A 62 14.15 7.21 -13.42
CA ALA A 62 14.14 5.75 -13.36
C ALA A 62 13.03 5.22 -12.44
N PHE A 63 12.69 5.95 -11.40
CA PHE A 63 11.66 5.61 -10.41
C PHE A 63 11.11 6.85 -9.71
N TYR A 64 9.95 6.69 -9.07
CA TYR A 64 9.40 7.70 -8.16
C TYR A 64 9.36 7.16 -6.74
N TYR A 65 9.77 8.00 -5.78
CA TYR A 65 9.81 7.68 -4.36
C TYR A 65 8.74 8.47 -3.62
N LEU A 66 7.64 7.81 -3.27
CA LEU A 66 6.51 8.37 -2.51
C LEU A 66 6.79 8.34 -1.02
N ARG A 67 6.61 9.47 -0.35
CA ARG A 67 6.86 9.64 1.10
C ARG A 67 5.92 10.67 1.71
N GLY A 68 5.97 10.79 3.04
CA GLY A 68 5.29 11.85 3.78
C GLY A 68 3.76 11.70 3.81
N SER A 69 3.25 10.47 3.71
CA SER A 69 1.83 10.22 3.88
C SER A 69 1.44 10.17 5.35
N GLU A 70 0.34 10.81 5.72
CA GLU A 70 -0.22 10.80 7.06
C GLU A 70 -0.97 9.50 7.38
N THR A 71 -1.57 8.89 6.35
CA THR A 71 -2.35 7.65 6.48
C THR A 71 -2.01 6.67 5.36
N PHE A 72 -2.24 5.38 5.60
CA PHE A 72 -2.09 4.37 4.57
C PHE A 72 -3.06 4.58 3.40
N ALA A 73 -4.30 4.97 3.67
CA ALA A 73 -5.30 5.27 2.64
C ALA A 73 -4.81 6.38 1.69
N ALA A 74 -4.19 7.44 2.22
CA ALA A 74 -3.60 8.52 1.41
C ALA A 74 -2.42 8.04 0.57
N LEU A 75 -1.51 7.25 1.13
CA LEU A 75 -0.40 6.66 0.37
C LEU A 75 -0.91 5.77 -0.76
N ARG A 76 -1.88 4.91 -0.47
CA ARG A 76 -2.50 4.03 -1.46
C ARG A 76 -3.13 4.83 -2.62
N ALA A 77 -3.89 5.88 -2.30
CA ALA A 77 -4.49 6.76 -3.32
C ALA A 77 -3.42 7.46 -4.17
N ALA A 78 -2.32 7.91 -3.55
CA ALA A 78 -1.19 8.51 -4.26
C ALA A 78 -0.50 7.50 -5.22
N VAL A 79 -0.34 6.24 -4.80
CA VAL A 79 0.18 5.16 -5.65
C VAL A 79 -0.74 4.91 -6.84
N LEU A 80 -2.06 4.81 -6.63
CA LEU A 80 -3.04 4.62 -7.70
C LEU A 80 -3.03 5.80 -8.68
N ALA A 81 -2.96 7.04 -8.16
CA ALA A 81 -2.85 8.24 -8.97
C ALA A 81 -1.61 8.24 -9.86
N LEU A 82 -0.46 7.85 -9.28
CA LEU A 82 0.80 7.77 -10.01
C LEU A 82 0.76 6.66 -11.07
N GLY A 83 0.18 5.50 -10.75
CA GLY A 83 -0.02 4.40 -11.69
C GLY A 83 -0.86 4.80 -12.91
N ASP A 84 -1.88 5.65 -12.74
CA ASP A 84 -2.73 6.14 -13.83
C ASP A 84 -2.02 7.11 -14.80
N ILE A 85 -1.01 7.84 -14.33
CA ILE A 85 -0.34 8.89 -15.12
C ILE A 85 1.10 8.56 -15.48
N CYS A 86 1.68 7.51 -14.90
CA CYS A 86 3.08 7.15 -15.09
C CYS A 86 3.28 5.64 -14.97
N GLY A 87 3.88 5.02 -15.98
CA GLY A 87 4.23 3.59 -16.00
C GLY A 87 5.63 3.27 -15.43
N ARG A 88 6.16 4.11 -14.53
CA ARG A 88 7.49 3.92 -13.95
C ARG A 88 7.44 3.17 -12.62
N THR A 89 8.58 2.65 -12.21
CA THR A 89 8.81 2.04 -10.91
C THR A 89 8.41 2.97 -9.77
N VAL A 90 7.63 2.48 -8.83
CA VAL A 90 7.21 3.20 -7.62
C VAL A 90 7.84 2.56 -6.39
N ILE A 91 8.49 3.39 -5.59
CA ILE A 91 9.00 3.06 -4.26
C ILE A 91 8.14 3.81 -3.25
N ALA A 92 7.61 3.14 -2.25
CA ALA A 92 6.78 3.75 -1.20
C ALA A 92 7.48 3.66 0.16
N GLU A 93 7.39 4.72 0.97
CA GLU A 93 7.87 4.74 2.35
C GLU A 93 6.70 4.53 3.31
N LEU A 94 6.87 3.63 4.27
CA LEU A 94 5.98 3.39 5.40
C LEU A 94 6.72 3.71 6.70
N THR A 95 6.11 4.52 7.56
CA THR A 95 6.63 4.85 8.88
C THR A 95 5.88 4.08 9.95
N LEU A 96 6.59 3.28 10.72
CA LEU A 96 6.05 2.51 11.85
C LEU A 96 5.89 3.42 13.06
N GLU A 97 4.83 3.21 13.85
CA GLU A 97 4.52 3.97 15.05
C GLU A 97 4.65 3.17 16.34
N ASP A 98 4.65 1.84 16.25
CA ASP A 98 4.76 0.96 17.40
C ASP A 98 5.58 -0.31 17.11
N ASP A 99 5.85 -1.08 18.16
CA ASP A 99 6.55 -2.36 18.14
C ASP A 99 5.67 -3.51 17.61
N GLU A 100 4.36 -3.33 17.51
CA GLU A 100 3.46 -4.31 16.91
C GLU A 100 3.47 -4.25 15.37
N GLY A 101 4.04 -3.19 14.79
CA GLY A 101 4.17 -2.99 13.35
C GLY A 101 2.98 -2.27 12.73
N HIS A 102 2.36 -1.35 13.49
CA HIS A 102 1.31 -0.49 12.95
C HIS A 102 1.87 0.85 12.44
N LEU A 103 1.18 1.40 11.46
CA LEU A 103 1.36 2.76 10.97
C LEU A 103 0.62 3.75 11.88
N ALA A 104 0.81 5.05 11.68
CA ALA A 104 0.20 6.11 12.51
C ALA A 104 -1.34 6.07 12.55
N ASP A 105 -1.98 5.57 11.50
CA ASP A 105 -3.44 5.39 11.41
C ASP A 105 -3.94 4.03 11.93
N GLY A 106 -3.08 3.23 12.54
CA GLY A 106 -3.37 1.91 13.06
C GLY A 106 -3.33 0.78 12.02
N THR A 107 -2.96 1.05 10.79
CA THR A 107 -2.85 0.02 9.74
C THR A 107 -1.69 -0.94 10.03
N ASP A 108 -1.98 -2.25 10.02
CA ASP A 108 -0.95 -3.31 10.11
C ASP A 108 -0.02 -3.25 8.88
N VAL A 109 1.28 -3.24 9.11
CA VAL A 109 2.29 -3.15 8.04
C VAL A 109 2.18 -4.32 7.04
N ARG A 110 1.72 -5.51 7.46
CA ARG A 110 1.46 -6.65 6.56
C ARG A 110 0.29 -6.38 5.63
N ALA A 111 -0.76 -5.74 6.16
CA ALA A 111 -1.89 -5.28 5.36
C ALA A 111 -1.45 -4.25 4.32
N ALA A 112 -0.68 -3.24 4.75
CA ALA A 112 -0.15 -2.21 3.87
C ALA A 112 0.72 -2.80 2.74
N ILE A 113 1.68 -3.67 3.07
CA ILE A 113 2.54 -4.34 2.07
C ILE A 113 1.71 -5.24 1.14
N GLY A 114 0.75 -6.00 1.69
CA GLY A 114 -0.16 -6.83 0.91
C GLY A 114 -0.90 -6.03 -0.17
N VAL A 115 -1.43 -4.86 0.17
CA VAL A 115 -2.10 -3.96 -0.79
C VAL A 115 -1.12 -3.35 -1.77
N LEU A 116 -0.03 -2.73 -1.28
CA LEU A 116 0.93 -2.00 -2.11
C LEU A 116 1.54 -2.86 -3.23
N GLN A 117 1.88 -4.11 -2.94
CA GLN A 117 2.44 -5.03 -3.95
C GLN A 117 1.43 -5.37 -5.06
N ARG A 118 0.12 -5.27 -4.81
CA ARG A 118 -0.93 -5.54 -5.80
C ARG A 118 -1.23 -4.35 -6.69
N ILE A 119 -1.06 -3.14 -6.18
CA ILE A 119 -1.29 -1.90 -6.94
C ILE A 119 -0.03 -1.39 -7.65
N GLY A 120 1.03 -2.21 -7.74
CA GLY A 120 2.18 -1.96 -8.59
C GLY A 120 3.37 -1.27 -7.92
N VAL A 121 3.41 -1.17 -6.59
CA VAL A 121 4.62 -0.78 -5.86
C VAL A 121 5.65 -1.88 -6.00
N THR A 122 6.87 -1.51 -6.35
CA THR A 122 7.97 -2.46 -6.55
C THR A 122 8.86 -2.61 -5.33
N THR A 123 8.91 -1.58 -4.50
CA THR A 123 9.72 -1.54 -3.29
C THR A 123 9.02 -0.77 -2.19
N VAL A 124 9.05 -1.31 -0.98
CA VAL A 124 8.62 -0.60 0.24
C VAL A 124 9.83 -0.34 1.12
N ILE A 125 10.00 0.90 1.55
CA ILE A 125 11.01 1.30 2.53
C ILE A 125 10.33 1.42 3.89
N LEU A 126 10.77 0.63 4.86
CA LEU A 126 10.30 0.73 6.24
C LEU A 126 11.18 1.70 7.02
N ARG A 127 10.53 2.60 7.76
CA ARG A 127 11.14 3.52 8.71
C ARG A 127 10.54 3.26 10.08
N ALA A 128 11.36 3.21 11.12
CA ALA A 128 10.93 3.03 12.51
C ALA A 128 11.64 4.03 13.43
N ARG A 129 11.17 4.17 14.66
CA ARG A 129 11.79 5.00 15.70
C ARG A 129 12.90 4.27 16.45
N SER A 130 12.82 2.93 16.48
CA SER A 130 13.81 2.08 17.13
C SER A 130 14.23 0.90 16.25
N MET A 131 15.37 0.32 16.58
CA MET A 131 15.88 -0.89 15.93
C MET A 131 14.97 -2.09 16.21
N GLU A 132 14.38 -2.17 17.41
CA GLU A 132 13.48 -3.25 17.82
C GLU A 132 12.21 -3.24 16.99
N GLU A 133 11.52 -2.08 16.90
CA GLU A 133 10.33 -1.91 16.04
C GLU A 133 10.62 -2.35 14.59
N LEU A 134 11.74 -1.91 14.01
CA LEU A 134 12.10 -2.25 12.64
C LEU A 134 12.37 -3.74 12.47
N SER A 135 13.12 -4.35 13.40
CA SER A 135 13.46 -5.77 13.37
C SER A 135 12.21 -6.65 13.42
N GLU A 136 11.27 -6.34 14.32
CA GLU A 136 10.01 -7.07 14.44
C GLU A 136 9.14 -6.91 13.20
N ALA A 137 9.01 -5.68 12.69
CA ALA A 137 8.25 -5.45 11.46
C ALA A 137 8.83 -6.18 10.26
N LEU A 138 10.15 -6.21 10.09
CA LEU A 138 10.83 -6.97 9.04
C LEU A 138 10.58 -8.48 9.18
N GLU A 139 10.69 -9.03 10.40
CA GLU A 139 10.44 -10.44 10.64
C GLU A 139 8.98 -10.83 10.33
N LYS A 140 8.03 -9.98 10.74
CA LYS A 140 6.60 -10.18 10.48
C LYS A 140 6.23 -10.06 8.99
N THR A 141 6.88 -9.18 8.23
CA THR A 141 6.50 -8.88 6.84
C THR A 141 7.26 -9.66 5.79
N ALA A 142 8.53 -9.99 6.04
CA ALA A 142 9.40 -10.67 5.08
C ALA A 142 8.79 -11.96 4.47
N PRO A 143 8.05 -12.80 5.22
CA PRO A 143 7.42 -13.99 4.66
C PRO A 143 6.34 -13.69 3.60
N TYR A 144 5.69 -12.52 3.68
CA TYR A 144 4.53 -12.16 2.84
C TYR A 144 4.88 -11.17 1.73
N ALA A 145 6.02 -10.48 1.84
CA ALA A 145 6.46 -9.52 0.84
C ALA A 145 6.89 -10.23 -0.44
N ARG A 146 6.26 -9.86 -1.57
CA ARG A 146 6.65 -10.25 -2.93
C ARG A 146 7.38 -9.14 -3.66
N LEU A 147 7.28 -7.91 -3.13
CA LEU A 147 8.05 -6.75 -3.56
C LEU A 147 9.40 -6.72 -2.82
N SER A 148 10.31 -5.86 -3.27
CA SER A 148 11.57 -5.61 -2.56
C SER A 148 11.32 -4.87 -1.26
N LEU A 149 11.89 -5.38 -0.15
CA LEU A 149 11.90 -4.66 1.11
C LEU A 149 13.16 -3.80 1.22
N GLY A 150 12.98 -2.61 1.75
CA GLY A 150 14.07 -1.72 2.11
C GLY A 150 13.87 -1.13 3.50
N VAL A 151 14.91 -0.54 4.05
CA VAL A 151 14.89 0.09 5.37
C VAL A 151 15.54 1.47 5.33
N CYS A 152 15.02 2.39 6.13
CA CYS A 152 15.65 3.69 6.36
C CYS A 152 16.25 3.70 7.78
N VAL A 153 17.58 3.62 7.89
CA VAL A 153 18.27 3.40 9.16
C VAL A 153 19.51 4.28 9.34
N PRO A 154 19.83 4.67 10.58
CA PRO A 154 21.14 5.21 10.89
C PRO A 154 22.22 4.10 10.86
N SER A 155 23.44 4.46 10.49
CA SER A 155 24.57 3.51 10.47
C SER A 155 24.83 2.83 11.81
N ALA A 156 24.51 3.51 12.91
CA ALA A 156 24.64 2.97 14.27
C ALA A 156 23.85 1.68 14.51
N TRP A 157 22.65 1.54 13.93
CA TRP A 157 21.85 0.33 14.09
C TRP A 157 22.46 -0.89 13.41
N ILE A 158 23.19 -0.69 12.31
CA ILE A 158 23.94 -1.75 11.64
C ILE A 158 25.11 -2.18 12.53
N ASP A 159 25.78 -1.21 13.16
CA ASP A 159 26.84 -1.47 14.12
C ASP A 159 26.38 -2.27 15.35
N GLU A 160 25.09 -2.15 15.72
CA GLU A 160 24.42 -2.89 16.78
C GLU A 160 23.82 -4.23 16.31
N ASN A 161 24.11 -4.66 15.07
CA ASN A 161 23.69 -5.89 14.43
C ASN A 161 22.18 -5.98 14.16
N LEU A 162 21.57 -4.93 13.61
CA LEU A 162 20.22 -4.99 13.07
C LEU A 162 20.10 -6.14 12.05
N PRO A 163 19.18 -7.10 12.23
CA PRO A 163 18.97 -8.14 11.23
C PRO A 163 18.17 -7.60 10.04
N PHE A 164 18.66 -7.86 8.84
CA PHE A 164 17.99 -7.53 7.59
C PHE A 164 17.27 -8.75 7.03
N TYR A 165 15.97 -8.86 7.25
CA TYR A 165 15.17 -9.97 6.73
C TYR A 165 14.68 -9.65 5.30
N ASN A 166 15.19 -10.40 4.31
CA ASN A 166 14.88 -10.21 2.89
C ASN A 166 15.03 -8.75 2.41
N THR A 167 15.89 -7.96 3.04
CA THR A 167 16.09 -6.54 2.73
C THR A 167 17.08 -6.39 1.59
N GLU A 168 16.70 -5.65 0.55
CA GLU A 168 17.53 -5.41 -0.64
C GLU A 168 18.03 -3.96 -0.73
N ILE A 169 17.35 -3.02 -0.08
CA ILE A 169 17.64 -1.59 -0.15
C ILE A 169 17.84 -1.02 1.25
N VAL A 170 18.91 -0.25 1.43
CA VAL A 170 19.16 0.50 2.65
C VAL A 170 19.30 1.98 2.32
N VAL A 171 18.46 2.78 2.97
CA VAL A 171 18.44 4.23 2.85
C VAL A 171 19.05 4.83 4.11
N PRO A 172 19.99 5.79 4.01
CA PRO A 172 20.53 6.47 5.19
C PRO A 172 19.43 7.28 5.87
N ALA A 173 19.40 7.26 7.20
CA ALA A 173 18.56 8.16 7.96
C ALA A 173 18.96 9.63 7.71
N GLU A 174 18.03 10.55 7.96
CA GLU A 174 18.29 11.99 7.75
C GLU A 174 19.48 12.47 8.61
N GLY A 175 20.44 13.12 7.96
CA GLY A 175 21.65 13.59 8.61
C GLY A 175 22.75 12.55 8.79
N ASP A 176 22.51 11.28 8.42
CA ASP A 176 23.55 10.24 8.49
C ASP A 176 24.54 10.33 7.31
N ASN A 177 25.72 9.79 7.52
CA ASN A 177 26.79 9.79 6.52
C ASN A 177 26.75 8.53 5.66
N VAL A 178 26.47 8.69 4.36
CA VAL A 178 26.42 7.59 3.41
C VAL A 178 27.68 6.72 3.43
N SER A 179 28.88 7.33 3.59
CA SER A 179 30.13 6.57 3.66
C SER A 179 30.25 5.74 4.94
N ALA A 180 29.69 6.24 6.05
CA ALA A 180 29.61 5.47 7.30
C ALA A 180 28.65 4.29 7.16
N LEU A 181 27.46 4.54 6.57
CA LEU A 181 26.48 3.51 6.27
C LEU A 181 27.05 2.40 5.38
N LEU A 182 27.70 2.75 4.28
CA LEU A 182 28.31 1.76 3.37
C LEU A 182 29.37 0.90 4.08
N ARG A 183 30.20 1.51 4.92
CA ARG A 183 31.20 0.78 5.71
C ARG A 183 30.55 -0.17 6.71
N ALA A 184 29.54 0.29 7.46
CA ALA A 184 28.82 -0.54 8.40
C ALA A 184 28.15 -1.74 7.69
N LEU A 185 27.55 -1.53 6.52
CA LEU A 185 26.97 -2.59 5.70
C LEU A 185 28.03 -3.63 5.26
N ASP A 186 29.19 -3.16 4.77
CA ASP A 186 30.26 -4.06 4.30
C ASP A 186 30.88 -4.90 5.44
N GLU A 187 31.01 -4.32 6.63
CA GLU A 187 31.67 -4.95 7.76
C GLU A 187 30.75 -5.81 8.64
N LYS A 188 29.45 -5.42 8.79
CA LYS A 188 28.60 -5.92 9.89
C LYS A 188 27.18 -6.29 9.50
N ALA A 189 26.76 -6.14 8.24
CA ALA A 189 25.37 -6.43 7.86
C ALA A 189 25.00 -7.90 8.16
N ASP A 190 23.96 -8.10 8.99
CA ASP A 190 23.38 -9.42 9.30
C ASP A 190 22.19 -9.70 8.37
N CYS A 191 22.48 -10.15 7.15
CA CYS A 191 21.44 -10.46 6.16
C CYS A 191 20.88 -11.86 6.39
N ARG A 192 19.58 -11.94 6.67
CA ARG A 192 18.83 -13.17 6.88
C ARG A 192 17.78 -13.36 5.79
N SER A 193 17.56 -14.61 5.40
CA SER A 193 16.48 -14.96 4.47
C SER A 193 15.40 -15.73 5.22
N ILE A 194 14.15 -15.23 5.10
CA ILE A 194 12.96 -15.95 5.54
C ILE A 194 12.29 -16.49 4.28
N VAL A 195 12.13 -17.80 4.23
CA VAL A 195 11.41 -18.47 3.14
C VAL A 195 9.92 -18.43 3.46
N ARG A 196 9.12 -18.04 2.49
CA ARG A 196 7.65 -18.08 2.59
C ARG A 196 7.20 -19.55 2.69
N ASP A 197 6.52 -19.87 3.76
CA ASP A 197 5.93 -21.19 4.02
C ASP A 197 4.41 -21.03 4.25
N HIS A 198 3.70 -20.49 3.24
CA HIS A 198 2.29 -20.12 3.37
C HIS A 198 1.51 -20.31 2.06
N ASP A 199 1.75 -21.44 1.38
CA ASP A 199 1.02 -21.72 0.13
C ASP A 199 -0.48 -22.01 0.38
N ASP A 200 -0.84 -22.30 1.65
CA ASP A 200 -2.20 -22.68 2.04
C ASP A 200 -3.09 -21.48 2.44
N PHE A 201 -2.53 -20.27 2.55
CA PHE A 201 -3.27 -19.08 3.00
C PHE A 201 -3.22 -17.94 1.99
N ILE A 202 -4.33 -17.20 1.91
CA ILE A 202 -4.43 -15.94 1.17
C ILE A 202 -4.34 -14.79 2.17
N LEU A 203 -3.49 -13.81 1.90
CA LEU A 203 -3.47 -12.54 2.62
C LEU A 203 -4.52 -11.61 2.01
N ALA A 204 -5.59 -11.35 2.76
CA ALA A 204 -6.73 -10.53 2.36
C ALA A 204 -6.94 -9.36 3.32
N PRO A 205 -6.19 -8.25 3.15
CA PRO A 205 -6.33 -7.07 3.99
C PRO A 205 -7.70 -6.40 3.83
N ASP A 206 -8.29 -5.93 4.93
CA ASP A 206 -9.50 -5.11 4.92
C ASP A 206 -9.21 -3.60 4.75
N GLY A 207 -7.94 -3.22 4.70
CA GLY A 207 -7.48 -1.84 4.62
C GLY A 207 -6.83 -1.34 5.92
N THR A 208 -7.03 -2.03 7.04
CA THR A 208 -6.39 -1.78 8.33
C THR A 208 -5.69 -3.04 8.83
N ASN A 209 -6.39 -4.18 8.81
CA ASN A 209 -5.91 -5.45 9.36
C ASN A 209 -5.47 -6.41 8.24
N ALA A 210 -4.51 -7.26 8.58
CA ALA A 210 -4.09 -8.37 7.74
C ALA A 210 -4.87 -9.64 8.11
N HIS A 211 -5.72 -10.13 7.20
CA HIS A 211 -6.42 -11.40 7.38
C HIS A 211 -5.71 -12.51 6.60
N PHE A 212 -5.46 -13.61 7.28
CA PHE A 212 -4.89 -14.83 6.68
C PHE A 212 -6.00 -15.87 6.58
N ILE A 213 -6.51 -16.07 5.38
CA ILE A 213 -7.70 -16.87 5.14
C ILE A 213 -7.39 -18.14 4.34
N ASP A 214 -8.14 -19.18 4.63
CA ASP A 214 -8.15 -20.41 3.80
C ASP A 214 -8.84 -20.10 2.46
N PRO A 215 -8.33 -20.61 1.31
CA PRO A 215 -8.98 -20.43 0.02
C PRO A 215 -10.42 -21.00 -0.07
N THR A 216 -10.84 -21.82 0.90
CA THR A 216 -12.17 -22.39 1.01
C THR A 216 -13.10 -21.65 1.98
N ILE A 217 -12.73 -20.41 2.36
CA ILE A 217 -13.52 -19.58 3.29
C ILE A 217 -14.97 -19.42 2.78
N ASP A 218 -15.92 -19.50 3.70
CA ASP A 218 -17.32 -19.25 3.40
C ASP A 218 -17.57 -17.75 3.18
N ILE A 219 -18.25 -17.43 2.09
CA ILE A 219 -18.63 -16.07 1.73
C ILE A 219 -20.12 -15.89 2.05
N SER A 220 -20.50 -14.73 2.58
CA SER A 220 -21.89 -14.41 2.93
C SER A 220 -22.81 -14.42 1.70
N ASP A 221 -24.12 -14.40 1.94
CA ASP A 221 -25.08 -13.95 0.93
C ASP A 221 -24.75 -12.52 0.47
N GLU A 222 -25.33 -12.09 -0.65
CA GLU A 222 -25.13 -10.77 -1.22
C GLU A 222 -25.68 -9.67 -0.30
N ILE A 223 -24.84 -8.68 -0.01
CA ILE A 223 -25.15 -7.47 0.79
C ILE A 223 -25.06 -6.27 -0.16
N GLU A 224 -26.17 -5.57 -0.37
CA GLU A 224 -26.23 -4.38 -1.22
C GLU A 224 -25.50 -3.19 -0.55
N CYS A 225 -24.62 -2.52 -1.28
CA CYS A 225 -23.94 -1.31 -0.83
C CYS A 225 -24.87 -0.11 -0.92
N GLY A 226 -25.89 -0.05 -0.07
CA GLY A 226 -26.89 1.02 -0.06
C GLY A 226 -26.96 1.74 1.29
N PRO A 227 -27.99 2.57 1.50
CA PRO A 227 -28.17 3.36 2.73
C PRO A 227 -28.26 2.52 4.02
N ARG A 228 -28.49 1.21 3.90
CA ARG A 228 -28.58 0.28 5.03
C ARG A 228 -27.32 -0.58 5.21
N LEU A 229 -26.28 -0.35 4.43
CA LEU A 229 -25.07 -1.20 4.44
C LEU A 229 -24.55 -1.44 5.88
N GLY A 230 -24.50 -0.41 6.72
CA GLY A 230 -24.04 -0.56 8.10
C GLY A 230 -24.91 -1.49 8.96
N GLU A 231 -26.23 -1.47 8.78
CA GLU A 231 -27.16 -2.39 9.47
C GLU A 231 -26.98 -3.82 8.96
N ASP A 232 -26.91 -3.98 7.64
CA ASP A 232 -26.83 -5.27 6.98
C ASP A 232 -25.47 -5.97 7.27
N LEU A 233 -24.36 -5.20 7.39
CA LEU A 233 -23.06 -5.71 7.84
C LEU A 233 -23.11 -6.26 9.28
N LEU A 234 -23.80 -5.56 10.19
CA LEU A 234 -23.96 -6.03 11.58
C LEU A 234 -24.82 -7.30 11.66
N GLU A 235 -25.87 -7.42 10.82
CA GLU A 235 -26.70 -8.61 10.77
C GLU A 235 -25.95 -9.82 10.20
N ALA A 236 -25.03 -9.59 9.24
CA ALA A 236 -24.24 -10.64 8.59
C ALA A 236 -23.01 -11.11 9.40
N GLU A 237 -22.69 -10.44 10.52
CA GLU A 237 -21.43 -10.64 11.24
C GLU A 237 -21.27 -12.05 11.84
N ASP A 238 -22.36 -12.74 12.14
CA ASP A 238 -22.31 -13.99 12.90
C ASP A 238 -21.97 -15.26 12.08
N ASP A 239 -22.19 -15.28 10.75
CA ASP A 239 -22.26 -16.54 9.98
C ASP A 239 -21.22 -16.72 8.85
N SER A 240 -20.45 -15.69 8.44
CA SER A 240 -19.55 -15.81 7.29
C SER A 240 -18.10 -15.42 7.59
N GLY A 241 -17.17 -16.02 6.85
CA GLY A 241 -15.74 -15.68 6.92
C GLY A 241 -15.37 -14.45 6.10
N ALA A 242 -16.16 -14.11 5.07
CA ALA A 242 -15.99 -12.93 4.22
C ALA A 242 -17.36 -12.36 3.82
N PHE A 243 -17.45 -11.04 3.62
CA PHE A 243 -18.68 -10.40 3.15
C PHE A 243 -18.70 -10.31 1.61
N LYS A 244 -19.86 -10.61 0.99
CA LYS A 244 -20.09 -10.38 -0.42
C LYS A 244 -20.85 -9.07 -0.61
N LEU A 245 -20.14 -8.01 -1.01
CA LEU A 245 -20.68 -6.67 -1.21
C LEU A 245 -21.00 -6.42 -2.69
N VAL A 246 -22.18 -5.87 -2.96
CA VAL A 246 -22.67 -5.63 -4.32
C VAL A 246 -22.88 -4.13 -4.54
N LEU A 247 -22.26 -3.60 -5.61
CA LEU A 247 -22.42 -2.23 -6.07
C LEU A 247 -23.36 -2.22 -7.28
N GLU A 248 -24.47 -1.51 -7.20
CA GLU A 248 -25.42 -1.33 -8.29
C GLU A 248 -25.30 0.04 -8.95
N THR A 249 -24.98 1.07 -8.16
CA THR A 249 -24.94 2.48 -8.59
C THR A 249 -23.68 3.19 -8.09
N GLU A 250 -23.43 4.40 -8.61
CA GLU A 250 -22.35 5.29 -8.15
C GLU A 250 -22.54 5.74 -6.69
N ASP A 251 -23.79 5.87 -6.23
CA ASP A 251 -24.10 6.27 -4.85
C ASP A 251 -23.65 5.22 -3.83
N ASP A 252 -23.59 3.95 -4.24
CA ASP A 252 -23.14 2.84 -3.39
C ASP A 252 -21.64 2.94 -3.04
N LEU A 253 -20.87 3.64 -3.87
CA LEU A 253 -19.46 3.91 -3.57
C LEU A 253 -19.27 4.79 -2.34
N VAL A 254 -20.19 5.75 -2.13
CA VAL A 254 -20.20 6.62 -0.94
C VAL A 254 -20.54 5.79 0.29
N ALA A 255 -21.58 4.96 0.20
CA ALA A 255 -21.97 4.06 1.30
C ALA A 255 -20.84 3.07 1.65
N LEU A 256 -20.16 2.50 0.67
CA LEU A 256 -18.99 1.64 0.88
C LEU A 256 -17.87 2.37 1.62
N GLU A 257 -17.56 3.61 1.23
CA GLU A 257 -16.51 4.40 1.88
C GLU A 257 -16.88 4.81 3.30
N GLU A 258 -18.11 5.26 3.52
CA GLU A 258 -18.62 5.64 4.85
C GLU A 258 -18.67 4.47 5.83
N CYS A 259 -19.03 3.27 5.35
CA CYS A 259 -19.13 2.07 6.18
C CYS A 259 -17.82 1.28 6.29
N ARG A 260 -16.72 1.71 5.66
CA ARG A 260 -15.44 0.97 5.64
C ARG A 260 -14.92 0.59 7.03
N TYR A 261 -15.14 1.44 8.03
CA TYR A 261 -14.70 1.19 9.41
C TYR A 261 -15.47 0.05 10.11
N MET A 262 -16.62 -0.36 9.55
CA MET A 262 -17.42 -1.49 10.00
C MET A 262 -17.00 -2.81 9.32
N ILE A 263 -16.21 -2.73 8.27
CA ILE A 263 -15.73 -3.90 7.55
C ILE A 263 -14.54 -4.48 8.33
N SER A 264 -14.83 -5.48 9.14
CA SER A 264 -13.86 -6.17 10.01
C SER A 264 -13.38 -7.51 9.44
N ARG A 265 -13.77 -7.84 8.21
CA ARG A 265 -13.48 -9.11 7.52
C ARG A 265 -13.08 -8.88 6.07
N PRO A 266 -12.46 -9.87 5.42
CA PRO A 266 -12.27 -9.84 3.98
C PRO A 266 -13.58 -9.62 3.24
N ILE A 267 -13.53 -8.93 2.12
CA ILE A 267 -14.70 -8.73 1.26
C ILE A 267 -14.52 -9.37 -0.11
N CYS A 268 -15.62 -9.82 -0.69
CA CYS A 268 -15.76 -10.12 -2.10
C CYS A 268 -16.58 -8.99 -2.72
N LEU A 269 -16.01 -8.19 -3.61
CA LEU A 269 -16.67 -7.03 -4.19
C LEU A 269 -17.22 -7.36 -5.58
N CYS A 270 -18.51 -7.09 -5.79
CA CYS A 270 -19.24 -7.31 -7.01
C CYS A 270 -19.83 -6.00 -7.54
N ALA A 271 -20.02 -5.87 -8.86
CA ALA A 271 -20.70 -4.73 -9.45
C ALA A 271 -21.36 -5.13 -10.78
N GLU A 272 -22.40 -4.39 -11.20
CA GLU A 272 -23.09 -4.62 -12.46
C GLU A 272 -22.20 -4.46 -13.71
N ASN A 273 -21.16 -3.63 -13.61
CA ASN A 273 -20.27 -3.35 -14.74
C ASN A 273 -18.82 -3.10 -14.26
N ALA A 274 -17.88 -3.22 -15.20
CA ALA A 274 -16.46 -3.11 -14.94
C ALA A 274 -16.02 -1.74 -14.42
N ASP A 275 -16.62 -0.64 -14.91
CA ASP A 275 -16.27 0.72 -14.49
C ASP A 275 -16.64 0.95 -13.02
N LEU A 276 -17.84 0.55 -12.63
CA LEU A 276 -18.28 0.63 -11.24
C LEU A 276 -17.45 -0.25 -10.30
N LEU A 277 -17.13 -1.48 -10.74
CA LEU A 277 -16.28 -2.39 -10.00
C LEU A 277 -14.87 -1.80 -9.80
N GLU A 278 -14.26 -1.22 -10.85
CA GLU A 278 -12.95 -0.58 -10.73
C GLU A 278 -12.98 0.57 -9.73
N LYS A 279 -14.02 1.42 -9.78
CA LYS A 279 -14.20 2.50 -8.80
C LYS A 279 -14.35 1.94 -7.38
N GLY A 280 -15.14 0.90 -7.18
CA GLY A 280 -15.30 0.23 -5.89
C GLY A 280 -13.98 -0.32 -5.35
N LEU A 281 -13.20 -0.98 -6.20
CA LEU A 281 -11.86 -1.48 -5.84
C LEU A 281 -10.86 -0.35 -5.53
N ARG A 282 -11.05 0.84 -6.09
CA ARG A 282 -10.26 2.03 -5.77
C ARG A 282 -10.68 2.66 -4.44
N VAL A 283 -11.96 2.65 -4.13
CA VAL A 283 -12.53 3.16 -2.88
C VAL A 283 -12.19 2.24 -1.70
N PHE A 284 -12.34 0.93 -1.87
CA PHE A 284 -12.02 -0.04 -0.82
C PHE A 284 -10.52 -0.05 -0.53
N PRO A 285 -10.08 0.23 0.71
CA PRO A 285 -8.66 0.40 1.04
C PRO A 285 -7.87 -0.91 1.06
N GLY A 286 -8.55 -2.06 1.16
CA GLY A 286 -7.96 -3.39 1.23
C GLY A 286 -7.77 -4.08 -0.12
N LEU A 287 -7.81 -5.42 -0.09
CA LEU A 287 -7.83 -6.30 -1.26
C LEU A 287 -9.13 -7.10 -1.24
N ALA A 288 -10.00 -6.86 -2.22
CA ALA A 288 -11.21 -7.65 -2.38
C ALA A 288 -10.88 -9.04 -2.94
N LEU A 289 -11.66 -10.03 -2.53
CA LEU A 289 -11.63 -11.38 -3.07
C LEU A 289 -12.46 -11.46 -4.36
N TYR A 290 -12.15 -12.45 -5.17
CA TYR A 290 -12.96 -12.83 -6.31
C TYR A 290 -13.52 -14.24 -6.10
N ASP A 291 -14.84 -14.37 -6.09
CA ASP A 291 -15.52 -15.65 -5.84
C ASP A 291 -15.73 -16.51 -7.09
N GLY A 292 -15.36 -16.00 -8.27
CA GLY A 292 -15.49 -16.71 -9.54
C GLY A 292 -16.92 -16.76 -10.12
N THR A 293 -17.85 -16.02 -9.55
CA THR A 293 -19.29 -16.12 -9.94
C THR A 293 -19.65 -15.37 -11.21
N TRP A 294 -18.79 -14.45 -11.69
CA TRP A 294 -19.01 -13.73 -12.95
C TRP A 294 -17.71 -13.51 -13.73
N GLU A 295 -17.87 -13.29 -15.05
CA GLU A 295 -16.75 -12.96 -15.91
C GLU A 295 -16.25 -11.53 -15.61
N GLN A 296 -14.94 -11.42 -15.37
CA GLN A 296 -14.30 -10.16 -15.07
C GLN A 296 -13.51 -9.64 -16.28
N PRO A 297 -13.59 -8.35 -16.59
CA PRO A 297 -12.71 -7.75 -17.57
C PRO A 297 -11.25 -7.86 -17.14
N ASP A 298 -10.36 -8.16 -18.11
CA ASP A 298 -8.91 -8.29 -17.85
C ASP A 298 -8.31 -7.02 -17.24
N GLU A 299 -8.90 -5.84 -17.51
CA GLU A 299 -8.45 -4.55 -17.02
C GLU A 299 -8.56 -4.41 -15.49
N VAL A 300 -9.53 -5.10 -14.85
CA VAL A 300 -9.72 -5.01 -13.39
C VAL A 300 -9.03 -6.12 -12.60
N VAL A 301 -8.56 -7.15 -13.25
CA VAL A 301 -7.99 -8.35 -12.58
C VAL A 301 -6.71 -8.05 -11.80
N HIS A 302 -6.00 -6.99 -12.09
CA HIS A 302 -4.78 -6.61 -11.37
C HIS A 302 -5.03 -6.09 -9.94
N TYR A 303 -6.27 -5.71 -9.60
CA TYR A 303 -6.65 -5.33 -8.23
C TYR A 303 -6.95 -6.52 -7.33
N TRP A 304 -6.97 -7.73 -7.88
CA TRP A 304 -7.32 -8.95 -7.17
C TRP A 304 -6.16 -9.93 -7.07
N GLU A 305 -6.26 -10.83 -6.10
CA GLU A 305 -5.33 -11.94 -6.05
C GLU A 305 -5.69 -12.97 -7.13
N ARG A 306 -4.82 -13.10 -8.12
CA ARG A 306 -4.89 -14.24 -9.03
C ARG A 306 -4.34 -15.48 -8.30
N LYS A 307 -5.10 -16.54 -8.31
CA LYS A 307 -4.60 -17.86 -7.93
C LYS A 307 -3.51 -18.33 -8.89
#